data_fc7e3ca2b42d51a613028f2cb71be87e
#
_entry.id   fc7e3ca2b42d51a613028f2cb71be87e
#
_cell.length_a   1.000
_cell.length_b   1.000
_cell.length_c   1.000
_cell.angle_alpha   90.00
_cell.angle_beta   90.00
_cell.angle_gamma   90.00
#
_symmetry.space_group_name_H-M   'P 1'
#
loop_
_entity.id
_entity.type
_entity.pdbx_description
1 polymer ?
#
loop_
_entity_poly.entity_id
_entity_poly.type
_entity_poly.pdbx_seq_one_letter_code
_entity_poly.pdbx_strand_id
1 'polypeptide(L)'
;LALSANQYRIRIGQTIVGEDIIYPDSFLCIAGEEVSVKISGHEVKDPSFGMDAVWIKSNQKSEAESKGYVVIAPESVLATHLSQILNKFAGQLIGQDDVQILLDNLSKTAPNLVESVVPKLVPLHNLTGILRELLSERVPISDLRSILESLASISSRNLSIVDTAEAPVSYTHL
;
A
#
# COMPACT_ATOMS: atom_id res chain seq x y z
N LEU A 1 2.21 23.72 16.04
CA LEU A 1 0.87 24.28 15.89
C LEU A 1 -0.13 23.40 16.62
N ALA A 2 -0.98 24.01 17.46
CA ALA A 2 -2.04 23.31 18.18
C ALA A 2 -3.10 22.79 17.20
N LEU A 3 -3.76 21.64 17.54
CA LEU A 3 -4.86 21.13 16.79
C LEU A 3 -6.14 21.91 17.11
N SER A 4 -6.99 22.08 16.10
CA SER A 4 -8.35 22.59 16.29
C SER A 4 -9.23 21.52 16.95
N ALA A 5 -10.42 21.91 17.44
CA ALA A 5 -11.38 20.96 17.97
C ALA A 5 -11.72 19.90 16.92
N ASN A 6 -11.76 18.64 17.33
CA ASN A 6 -12.03 17.47 16.49
C ASN A 6 -11.03 17.22 15.34
N GLN A 7 -9.95 17.96 15.27
CA GLN A 7 -8.88 17.74 14.30
C GLN A 7 -7.95 16.63 14.79
N TYR A 8 -7.60 15.71 13.91
CA TYR A 8 -6.53 14.76 14.14
C TYR A 8 -5.39 14.97 13.15
N ARG A 9 -4.21 14.51 13.52
CA ARG A 9 -3.00 14.62 12.71
C ARG A 9 -2.19 13.34 12.81
N ILE A 10 -1.80 12.83 11.65
CA ILE A 10 -0.97 11.64 11.52
C ILE A 10 0.43 12.09 11.15
N ARG A 11 1.43 11.60 11.88
CA ARG A 11 2.84 11.93 11.66
C ARG A 11 3.65 10.65 11.49
N ILE A 12 4.62 10.71 10.58
CA ILE A 12 5.68 9.72 10.47
C ILE A 12 6.99 10.44 10.78
N GLY A 13 7.61 10.10 11.90
CA GLY A 13 8.73 10.86 12.44
C GLY A 13 8.35 12.33 12.69
N GLN A 14 9.01 13.25 12.05
CA GLN A 14 8.75 14.69 12.16
C GLN A 14 7.80 15.22 11.07
N THR A 15 7.44 14.40 10.08
CA THR A 15 6.64 14.82 8.94
C THR A 15 5.15 14.57 9.18
N ILE A 16 4.31 15.57 8.93
CA ILE A 16 2.86 15.43 8.91
C ILE A 16 2.48 14.80 7.56
N VAL A 17 1.85 13.63 7.59
CA VAL A 17 1.47 12.87 6.40
C VAL A 17 -0.03 12.84 6.16
N GLY A 18 -0.81 13.24 7.15
CA GLY A 18 -2.26 13.39 7.02
C GLY A 18 -2.84 14.17 8.17
N GLU A 19 -3.88 14.91 7.90
CA GLU A 19 -4.71 15.55 8.91
C GLU A 19 -6.12 15.76 8.38
N ASP A 20 -7.08 15.69 9.24
CA ASP A 20 -8.48 15.99 8.94
C ASP A 20 -9.27 16.26 10.23
N ILE A 21 -10.55 16.51 10.06
CA ILE A 21 -11.50 16.72 11.16
C ILE A 21 -12.42 15.50 11.23
N ILE A 22 -12.64 15.02 12.45
CA ILE A 22 -13.57 13.92 12.72
C ILE A 22 -14.63 14.40 13.70
N TYR A 23 -15.87 13.97 13.51
CA TYR A 23 -16.99 14.31 14.39
C TYR A 23 -17.44 13.06 15.14
N PRO A 24 -17.05 12.90 16.42
CA PRO A 24 -17.26 11.64 17.18
C PRO A 24 -18.72 11.22 17.32
N ASP A 25 -19.64 12.18 17.33
CA ASP A 25 -21.08 11.93 17.49
C ASP A 25 -21.86 11.92 16.17
N SER A 26 -21.15 11.84 15.06
CA SER A 26 -21.71 11.91 13.69
C SER A 26 -21.30 10.69 12.88
N PHE A 27 -21.91 10.54 11.71
CA PHE A 27 -21.54 9.53 10.72
C PHE A 27 -21.13 10.21 9.41
N LEU A 28 -20.15 9.65 8.72
CA LEU A 28 -19.78 10.10 7.39
C LEU A 28 -20.57 9.31 6.34
N CYS A 29 -21.26 10.03 5.46
CA CYS A 29 -22.03 9.46 4.37
C CYS A 29 -21.33 9.69 3.03
N ILE A 30 -21.17 8.62 2.27
CA ILE A 30 -20.66 8.67 0.90
C ILE A 30 -21.78 8.22 -0.03
N ALA A 31 -22.05 9.00 -1.06
CA ALA A 31 -23.08 8.67 -2.03
C ALA A 31 -22.70 7.41 -2.81
N GLY A 32 -23.59 6.42 -2.83
CA GLY A 32 -23.52 5.30 -3.77
C GLY A 32 -23.99 5.72 -5.17
N GLU A 33 -23.85 4.82 -6.13
CA GLU A 33 -24.23 5.08 -7.54
C GLU A 33 -25.72 5.39 -7.74
N GLU A 34 -26.58 4.95 -6.82
CA GLU A 34 -28.03 5.09 -6.90
C GLU A 34 -28.61 6.29 -6.13
N VAL A 35 -27.76 7.13 -5.53
CA VAL A 35 -28.23 8.25 -4.72
C VAL A 35 -28.76 9.38 -5.60
N SER A 36 -30.06 9.55 -5.62
CA SER A 36 -30.73 10.63 -6.36
C SER A 36 -31.12 11.85 -5.50
N VAL A 37 -31.12 11.72 -4.18
CA VAL A 37 -31.58 12.77 -3.26
C VAL A 37 -30.48 13.08 -2.25
N LYS A 38 -30.07 14.36 -2.21
CA LYS A 38 -29.06 14.81 -1.23
C LYS A 38 -29.59 14.72 0.19
N ILE A 39 -28.70 14.33 1.10
CA ILE A 39 -28.94 14.38 2.54
C ILE A 39 -28.38 15.68 3.12
N SER A 40 -29.08 16.23 4.10
CA SER A 40 -28.66 17.46 4.80
C SER A 40 -27.56 17.14 5.81
N GLY A 41 -26.50 17.94 5.81
CA GLY A 41 -25.40 17.79 6.73
C GLY A 41 -24.21 18.70 6.37
N HIS A 42 -23.05 18.41 6.93
CA HIS A 42 -21.82 19.14 6.68
C HIS A 42 -21.06 18.48 5.51
N GLU A 43 -21.04 19.15 4.37
CA GLU A 43 -20.36 18.67 3.16
C GLU A 43 -18.83 18.76 3.33
N VAL A 44 -18.14 17.67 3.00
CA VAL A 44 -16.69 17.55 3.10
C VAL A 44 -16.15 16.67 1.97
N LYS A 45 -14.81 16.58 1.87
CA LYS A 45 -14.15 15.52 1.14
C LYS A 45 -13.75 14.41 2.11
N ASP A 46 -13.98 13.16 1.72
CA ASP A 46 -13.50 12.01 2.46
C ASP A 46 -11.96 12.03 2.57
N PRO A 47 -11.38 11.85 3.78
CA PRO A 47 -9.94 11.99 3.97
C PRO A 47 -9.12 10.89 3.29
N SER A 48 -9.71 9.71 3.03
CA SER A 48 -9.00 8.58 2.47
C SER A 48 -8.87 8.62 0.96
N PHE A 49 -9.96 8.98 0.25
CA PHE A 49 -10.06 8.89 -1.21
C PHE A 49 -10.46 10.21 -1.89
N GLY A 50 -10.75 11.25 -1.11
CA GLY A 50 -11.12 12.57 -1.63
C GLY A 50 -12.51 12.62 -2.28
N MET A 51 -13.37 11.63 -2.03
CA MET A 51 -14.73 11.59 -2.54
C MET A 51 -15.62 12.63 -1.82
N ASP A 52 -16.67 13.07 -2.51
CA ASP A 52 -17.68 13.92 -1.88
C ASP A 52 -18.41 13.14 -0.79
N ALA A 53 -18.48 13.72 0.40
CA ALA A 53 -19.06 13.11 1.57
C ALA A 53 -19.80 14.14 2.44
N VAL A 54 -20.64 13.65 3.33
CA VAL A 54 -21.45 14.50 4.22
C VAL A 54 -21.41 13.94 5.64
N TRP A 55 -21.03 14.75 6.61
CA TRP A 55 -21.19 14.43 8.02
C TRP A 55 -22.64 14.67 8.44
N ILE A 56 -23.30 13.65 8.96
CA ILE A 56 -24.69 13.67 9.43
C ILE A 56 -24.77 13.39 10.93
N LYS A 57 -25.86 13.82 11.54
CA LYS A 57 -26.16 13.47 12.94
C LYS A 57 -26.57 11.99 13.05
N SER A 58 -26.34 11.39 14.21
CA SER A 58 -26.66 9.97 14.44
C SER A 58 -28.13 9.61 14.21
N ASN A 59 -29.07 10.53 14.43
CA ASN A 59 -30.50 10.32 14.17
C ASN A 59 -30.87 10.29 12.68
N GLN A 60 -29.97 10.70 11.79
CA GLN A 60 -30.17 10.67 10.34
C GLN A 60 -29.65 9.39 9.68
N LYS A 61 -29.05 8.48 10.46
CA LYS A 61 -28.41 7.26 9.91
C LYS A 61 -29.38 6.43 9.08
N SER A 62 -30.55 6.11 9.60
CA SER A 62 -31.56 5.31 8.90
C SER A 62 -32.10 6.01 7.63
N GLU A 63 -32.23 7.35 7.67
CA GLU A 63 -32.59 8.13 6.48
C GLU A 63 -31.50 8.02 5.39
N ALA A 64 -30.24 8.17 5.77
CA ALA A 64 -29.12 8.09 4.84
C ALA A 64 -29.04 6.69 4.19
N GLU A 65 -29.14 5.63 4.98
CA GLU A 65 -29.16 4.25 4.49
C GLU A 65 -30.32 3.99 3.53
N SER A 66 -31.51 4.52 3.84
CA SER A 66 -32.69 4.37 2.96
C SER A 66 -32.55 5.12 1.63
N LYS A 67 -31.75 6.18 1.60
CA LYS A 67 -31.41 6.94 0.39
C LYS A 67 -30.25 6.35 -0.42
N GLY A 68 -29.69 5.23 0.00
CA GLY A 68 -28.58 4.56 -0.69
C GLY A 68 -27.19 5.08 -0.36
N TYR A 69 -27.04 5.87 0.72
CA TYR A 69 -25.72 6.28 1.19
C TYR A 69 -25.02 5.14 1.93
N VAL A 70 -23.72 5.05 1.75
CA VAL A 70 -22.84 4.26 2.63
C VAL A 70 -22.56 5.10 3.88
N VAL A 71 -22.96 4.60 5.04
CA VAL A 71 -22.83 5.28 6.33
C VAL A 71 -21.67 4.70 7.11
N ILE A 72 -20.71 5.53 7.46
CA ILE A 72 -19.43 5.12 8.06
C ILE A 72 -19.28 5.76 9.43
N ALA A 73 -18.99 4.95 10.44
CA ALA A 73 -18.70 5.42 11.79
C ALA A 73 -17.38 6.22 11.83
N PRO A 74 -17.26 7.22 12.71
CA PRO A 74 -16.07 8.09 12.75
C PRO A 74 -14.79 7.33 13.04
N GLU A 75 -14.79 6.32 13.90
CA GLU A 75 -13.64 5.47 14.15
C GLU A 75 -13.19 4.69 12.89
N SER A 76 -14.13 4.27 12.07
CA SER A 76 -13.84 3.59 10.80
C SER A 76 -13.25 4.55 9.75
N VAL A 77 -13.70 5.81 9.73
CA VAL A 77 -13.12 6.86 8.88
C VAL A 77 -11.65 7.08 9.24
N LEU A 78 -11.35 7.21 10.54
CA LEU A 78 -9.98 7.38 11.02
C LEU A 78 -9.10 6.17 10.72
N ALA A 79 -9.60 4.96 10.98
CA ALA A 79 -8.88 3.71 10.72
C ALA A 79 -8.56 3.54 9.22
N THR A 80 -9.51 3.85 8.34
CA THR A 80 -9.32 3.80 6.89
C THR A 80 -8.27 4.81 6.41
N HIS A 81 -8.33 6.05 6.91
CA HIS A 81 -7.35 7.07 6.56
C HIS A 81 -5.94 6.69 7.03
N LEU A 82 -5.79 6.22 8.27
CA LEU A 82 -4.53 5.72 8.79
C LEU A 82 -3.98 4.56 7.95
N SER A 83 -4.84 3.59 7.63
CA SER A 83 -4.47 2.42 6.82
C SER A 83 -3.99 2.84 5.43
N GLN A 84 -4.67 3.78 4.80
CA GLN A 84 -4.30 4.30 3.48
C GLN A 84 -2.96 5.04 3.52
N ILE A 85 -2.71 5.86 4.54
CA ILE A 85 -1.43 6.54 4.74
C ILE A 85 -0.30 5.53 4.95
N LEU A 86 -0.49 4.53 5.80
CA LEU A 86 0.50 3.48 6.03
C LEU A 86 0.83 2.72 4.74
N ASN A 87 -0.17 2.37 3.94
CA ASN A 87 0.04 1.72 2.65
C ASN A 87 0.81 2.62 1.66
N LYS A 88 0.46 3.91 1.60
CA LYS A 88 1.13 4.87 0.71
C LYS A 88 2.60 5.08 1.09
N PHE A 89 2.92 5.15 2.37
CA PHE A 89 4.27 5.44 2.87
C PHE A 89 5.05 4.18 3.28
N ALA A 90 4.45 3.01 3.31
CA ALA A 90 5.12 1.76 3.68
C ALA A 90 6.38 1.52 2.83
N GLY A 91 6.32 1.77 1.54
CA GLY A 91 7.46 1.67 0.65
C GLY A 91 8.60 2.65 0.97
N GLN A 92 8.29 3.80 1.57
CA GLN A 92 9.30 4.80 1.96
C GLN A 92 9.92 4.53 3.33
N LEU A 93 9.27 3.70 4.15
CA LEU A 93 9.72 3.39 5.51
C LEU A 93 10.76 2.27 5.54
N ILE A 94 10.77 1.40 4.55
CA ILE A 94 11.72 0.29 4.48
C ILE A 94 13.05 0.75 3.87
N GLY A 95 14.14 0.52 4.60
CA GLY A 95 15.51 0.78 4.16
C GLY A 95 16.29 -0.51 3.89
N GLN A 96 17.54 -0.37 3.43
CA GLN A 96 18.42 -1.52 3.18
C GLN A 96 18.70 -2.33 4.44
N ASP A 97 18.81 -1.66 5.60
CA ASP A 97 19.04 -2.34 6.88
C ASP A 97 17.85 -3.22 7.27
N ASP A 98 16.62 -2.75 7.03
CA ASP A 98 15.40 -3.53 7.27
C ASP A 98 15.35 -4.75 6.35
N VAL A 99 15.69 -4.59 5.08
CA VAL A 99 15.77 -5.70 4.12
C VAL A 99 16.84 -6.70 4.51
N GLN A 100 18.00 -6.23 5.00
CA GLN A 100 19.05 -7.11 5.49
C GLN A 100 18.56 -7.97 6.66
N ILE A 101 17.84 -7.41 7.61
CA ILE A 101 17.24 -8.15 8.72
C ILE A 101 16.28 -9.23 8.22
N LEU A 102 15.45 -8.92 7.22
CA LEU A 102 14.53 -9.88 6.60
C LEU A 102 15.30 -11.03 5.92
N LEU A 103 16.38 -10.72 5.20
CA LEU A 103 17.24 -11.71 4.57
C LEU A 103 17.95 -12.60 5.59
N ASP A 104 18.46 -12.01 6.67
CA ASP A 104 19.12 -12.74 7.76
C ASP A 104 18.15 -13.73 8.42
N ASN A 105 16.91 -13.33 8.62
CA ASN A 105 15.86 -14.20 9.14
C ASN A 105 15.53 -15.34 8.17
N LEU A 106 15.40 -15.05 6.88
CA LEU A 106 15.14 -16.07 5.86
C LEU A 106 16.33 -17.03 5.71
N SER A 107 17.56 -16.56 5.84
CA SER A 107 18.77 -17.38 5.78
C SER A 107 18.83 -18.48 6.84
N LYS A 108 18.10 -18.33 7.95
CA LYS A 108 18.01 -19.38 8.97
C LYS A 108 17.32 -20.65 8.47
N THR A 109 16.42 -20.52 7.50
CA THR A 109 15.64 -21.63 6.94
C THR A 109 15.95 -21.93 5.48
N ALA A 110 16.46 -20.96 4.73
CA ALA A 110 16.74 -21.04 3.30
C ALA A 110 18.05 -20.33 2.91
N PRO A 111 19.21 -20.72 3.48
CA PRO A 111 20.46 -20.01 3.25
C PRO A 111 20.89 -20.06 1.78
N ASN A 112 20.75 -21.18 1.12
CA ASN A 112 21.14 -21.37 -0.29
C ASN A 112 20.32 -20.47 -1.24
N LEU A 113 19.03 -20.29 -0.97
CA LEU A 113 18.18 -19.40 -1.75
C LEU A 113 18.66 -17.95 -1.62
N VAL A 114 18.90 -17.48 -0.40
CA VAL A 114 19.37 -16.10 -0.16
C VAL A 114 20.71 -15.87 -0.86
N GLU A 115 21.68 -16.77 -0.66
CA GLU A 115 23.02 -16.66 -1.28
C GLU A 115 22.98 -16.72 -2.81
N SER A 116 22.04 -17.45 -3.39
CA SER A 116 21.92 -17.56 -4.85
C SER A 116 21.31 -16.30 -5.49
N VAL A 117 20.52 -15.56 -4.75
CA VAL A 117 19.82 -14.35 -5.26
C VAL A 117 20.54 -13.07 -4.85
N VAL A 118 20.93 -12.91 -3.59
CA VAL A 118 21.50 -11.67 -3.06
C VAL A 118 22.94 -11.88 -2.59
N PRO A 119 23.94 -11.17 -3.11
CA PRO A 119 23.86 -10.12 -4.15
C PRO A 119 24.03 -10.64 -5.59
N LYS A 120 24.12 -11.94 -5.80
CA LYS A 120 24.56 -12.53 -7.08
C LYS A 120 23.69 -12.15 -8.28
N LEU A 121 22.38 -12.27 -8.13
CA LEU A 121 21.40 -11.92 -9.16
C LEU A 121 20.84 -10.51 -8.97
N VAL A 122 20.56 -10.16 -7.72
CA VAL A 122 19.94 -8.88 -7.36
C VAL A 122 20.73 -8.27 -6.20
N PRO A 123 21.42 -7.14 -6.42
CA PRO A 123 22.07 -6.39 -5.34
C PRO A 123 21.07 -5.94 -4.28
N LEU A 124 21.51 -5.78 -3.04
CA LEU A 124 20.65 -5.41 -1.91
C LEU A 124 19.85 -4.13 -2.16
N HIS A 125 20.46 -3.10 -2.76
CA HIS A 125 19.77 -1.84 -3.06
C HIS A 125 18.67 -2.01 -4.12
N ASN A 126 18.87 -2.91 -5.09
CA ASN A 126 17.86 -3.23 -6.09
C ASN A 126 16.72 -4.03 -5.47
N LEU A 127 17.02 -5.01 -4.62
CA LEU A 127 15.98 -5.74 -3.88
C LEU A 127 15.16 -4.80 -2.98
N THR A 128 15.83 -3.87 -2.29
CA THR A 128 15.15 -2.84 -1.49
C THR A 128 14.18 -2.01 -2.36
N GLY A 129 14.60 -1.61 -3.54
CA GLY A 129 13.75 -0.93 -4.52
C GLY A 129 12.53 -1.74 -4.96
N ILE A 130 12.72 -3.03 -5.25
CA ILE A 130 11.64 -3.96 -5.62
C ILE A 130 10.64 -4.11 -4.47
N LEU A 131 11.11 -4.30 -3.24
CA LEU A 131 10.24 -4.44 -2.08
C LEU A 131 9.46 -3.17 -1.78
N ARG A 132 10.07 -1.99 -1.97
CA ARG A 132 9.39 -0.70 -1.86
C ARG A 132 8.26 -0.55 -2.89
N GLU A 133 8.51 -0.97 -4.13
CA GLU A 133 7.51 -0.94 -5.18
C GLU A 133 6.34 -1.88 -4.87
N LEU A 134 6.62 -3.11 -4.46
CA LEU A 134 5.59 -4.08 -4.06
C LEU A 134 4.73 -3.54 -2.92
N LEU A 135 5.33 -2.92 -1.91
CA LEU A 135 4.59 -2.31 -0.81
C LEU A 135 3.74 -1.13 -1.27
N SER A 136 4.22 -0.29 -2.19
CA SER A 136 3.46 0.83 -2.75
C SER A 136 2.24 0.35 -3.54
N GLU A 137 2.37 -0.79 -4.21
CA GLU A 137 1.28 -1.49 -4.91
C GLU A 137 0.39 -2.35 -3.98
N ARG A 138 0.59 -2.26 -2.66
CA ARG A 138 -0.12 -3.03 -1.64
C ARG A 138 0.10 -4.54 -1.74
N VAL A 139 1.20 -4.97 -2.32
CA VAL A 139 1.60 -6.38 -2.37
C VAL A 139 2.34 -6.72 -1.08
N PRO A 140 1.89 -7.71 -0.29
CA PRO A 140 2.56 -8.12 0.92
C PRO A 140 3.98 -8.63 0.65
N ILE A 141 4.95 -8.22 1.45
CA ILE A 141 6.34 -8.72 1.40
C ILE A 141 6.64 -9.75 2.50
N SER A 142 5.64 -10.19 3.26
CA SER A 142 5.79 -11.17 4.34
C SER A 142 6.30 -12.53 3.85
N ASP A 143 6.00 -12.90 2.62
CA ASP A 143 6.55 -14.08 1.96
C ASP A 143 7.76 -13.73 1.08
N LEU A 144 8.84 -13.28 1.72
CA LEU A 144 10.09 -12.95 1.05
C LEU A 144 10.67 -14.15 0.29
N ARG A 145 10.46 -15.38 0.77
CA ARG A 145 10.91 -16.61 0.11
C ARG A 145 10.36 -16.69 -1.33
N SER A 146 9.05 -16.57 -1.50
CA SER A 146 8.41 -16.62 -2.83
C SER A 146 8.86 -15.49 -3.74
N ILE A 147 9.14 -14.32 -3.18
CA ILE A 147 9.69 -13.18 -3.94
C ILE A 147 11.08 -13.53 -4.49
N LEU A 148 11.97 -14.06 -3.66
CA LEU A 148 13.31 -14.46 -4.09
C LEU A 148 13.29 -15.63 -5.09
N GLU A 149 12.41 -16.62 -4.91
CA GLU A 149 12.21 -17.73 -5.83
C GLU A 149 11.73 -17.21 -7.21
N SER A 150 10.84 -16.24 -7.23
CA SER A 150 10.36 -15.60 -8.46
C SER A 150 11.48 -14.84 -9.18
N LEU A 151 12.31 -14.09 -8.44
CA LEU A 151 13.45 -13.38 -9.00
C LEU A 151 14.50 -14.34 -9.60
N ALA A 152 14.79 -15.44 -8.92
CA ALA A 152 15.67 -16.48 -9.42
C ALA A 152 15.13 -17.11 -10.72
N SER A 153 13.84 -17.37 -10.79
CA SER A 153 13.17 -17.94 -11.97
C SER A 153 13.20 -16.99 -13.17
N ILE A 154 12.96 -15.71 -12.98
CA ILE A 154 13.03 -14.70 -14.06
C ILE A 154 14.45 -14.60 -14.59
N SER A 155 15.44 -14.56 -13.72
CA SER A 155 16.85 -14.48 -14.11
C SER A 155 17.30 -15.70 -14.95
N SER A 156 16.90 -16.90 -14.55
CA SER A 156 17.21 -18.13 -15.30
C SER A 156 16.56 -18.16 -16.69
N ARG A 157 15.33 -17.65 -16.82
CA ARG A 157 14.64 -17.52 -18.11
C ARG A 157 15.33 -16.53 -19.06
N ASN A 158 15.77 -15.39 -18.53
CA ASN A 158 16.49 -14.39 -19.33
C ASN A 158 17.83 -14.94 -19.83
N LEU A 159 18.55 -15.69 -19.01
CA LEU A 159 19.79 -16.36 -19.42
C LEU A 159 19.53 -17.39 -20.55
N SER A 160 18.47 -18.19 -20.43
CA SER A 160 18.14 -19.19 -21.47
C SER A 160 17.72 -18.55 -22.78
N ILE A 161 17.11 -17.37 -22.79
CA ILE A 161 16.77 -16.61 -24.00
C ILE A 161 18.02 -16.03 -24.66
N VAL A 162 18.97 -15.53 -23.88
CA VAL A 162 20.25 -15.04 -24.39
C VAL A 162 21.05 -16.17 -25.01
N ASP A 163 21.16 -17.32 -24.34
CA ASP A 163 21.85 -18.51 -24.84
C ASP A 163 21.22 -19.03 -26.14
N THR A 164 19.89 -19.02 -26.25
CA THR A 164 19.18 -19.40 -27.48
C THR A 164 19.30 -18.37 -28.61
N ALA A 165 19.50 -17.09 -28.29
CA ALA A 165 19.71 -16.04 -29.29
C ALA A 165 21.13 -16.04 -29.89
N GLU A 166 22.13 -16.51 -29.16
CA GLU A 166 23.50 -16.65 -29.62
C GLU A 166 23.76 -17.92 -30.47
N ALA A 167 22.92 -18.94 -30.30
CA ALA A 167 23.05 -20.21 -31.01
C ALA A 167 22.90 -20.16 -32.55
N PRO A 168 22.11 -19.26 -33.19
CA PRO A 168 21.94 -19.22 -34.62
C PRO A 168 23.12 -18.60 -35.41
N VAL A 169 24.03 -17.89 -34.75
CA VAL A 169 25.11 -17.15 -35.39
C VAL A 169 26.28 -18.06 -35.81
N SER A 170 26.38 -19.25 -35.24
CA SER A 170 27.47 -20.19 -35.52
C SER A 170 27.27 -21.07 -36.76
N TYR A 171 26.15 -20.99 -37.45
CA TYR A 171 25.81 -21.85 -38.61
C TYR A 171 25.93 -21.17 -39.99
N THR A 172 26.41 -19.93 -40.06
CA THR A 172 26.47 -19.19 -41.32
C THR A 172 27.85 -19.18 -42.01
N HIS A 173 28.76 -20.09 -41.64
CA HIS A 173 30.05 -20.27 -42.30
C HIS A 173 30.26 -21.70 -42.77
N LEU A 174 29.55 -22.08 -43.80
CA LEU A 174 29.93 -23.16 -44.72
C LEU A 174 29.80 -22.68 -46.15
#